data_759dd592c4f006c86fb60fe62adb03ad
#
_entry.id   759dd592c4f006c86fb60fe62adb03ad
#
_cell.length_a   1.000
_cell.length_b   1.000
_cell.length_c   1.000
_cell.angle_alpha   90.00
_cell.angle_beta   90.00
_cell.angle_gamma   90.00
#
_symmetry.space_group_name_H-M   'P 1'
#
loop_
_entity.id
_entity.type
_entity.pdbx_description
1 polymer ?
#
loop_
_entity_poly.entity_id
_entity_poly.type
_entity_poly.pdbx_seq_one_letter_code
_entity_poly.pdbx_strand_id
1 'polypeptide(L)'
;CKLMLKNYKVQAYFINEVGSPEFNHQFNYAKKIELNLEKIDFDNLKSIEFSGVIIDCIFGIGLNREIKGKYLKLINLVNSLKKKIISIDTPSGISADTYLSSSHIISDKVLTFHVPKLTFFFSEYIDKIKNVEILDIGLDNSEYKRMEGVGELIDINIIAKKYKPRKKTIHKGDCGHALLFAGSEGKYGASILCGKSLFRSGAGLLTFLCDEKMKEFIYKSLPEAMTYDIITKDNFSISSKIKKYRVIGIGPGLGMSKRVIENFKMILNESNYPVVVDADGLNILSKDKNLFEKLPKESILTPHIGEFKRFAGNFENSNEKIILQRRISKKY
;
A
#
# COMPACT_ATOMS: atom_id res chain seq x y z
N CYS A 1 -22.09 -17.00 -23.31
CA CYS A 1 -22.29 -18.37 -23.85
C CYS A 1 -22.32 -19.43 -22.75
N LYS A 2 -21.23 -19.67 -22.00
CA LYS A 2 -21.19 -20.75 -20.97
C LYS A 2 -22.25 -20.63 -19.87
N LEU A 3 -22.62 -19.40 -19.46
CA LEU A 3 -23.70 -19.18 -18.47
C LEU A 3 -25.06 -19.65 -19.03
N MET A 4 -25.36 -19.30 -20.26
CA MET A 4 -26.59 -19.74 -20.92
C MET A 4 -26.67 -21.30 -21.02
N LEU A 5 -25.55 -21.93 -21.35
CA LEU A 5 -25.47 -23.41 -21.39
C LEU A 5 -25.65 -24.06 -20.00
N LYS A 6 -25.54 -23.27 -18.92
CA LYS A 6 -25.85 -23.67 -17.54
C LYS A 6 -27.24 -23.22 -17.07
N ASN A 7 -28.13 -22.92 -17.99
CA ASN A 7 -29.53 -22.51 -17.75
C ASN A 7 -29.70 -21.16 -17.02
N TYR A 8 -28.69 -20.26 -17.05
CA TYR A 8 -28.91 -18.91 -16.64
C TYR A 8 -29.60 -18.10 -17.74
N LYS A 9 -30.57 -17.27 -17.38
CA LYS A 9 -31.13 -16.27 -18.31
C LYS A 9 -30.07 -15.19 -18.53
N VAL A 10 -29.54 -15.09 -19.74
CA VAL A 10 -28.47 -14.16 -20.11
C VAL A 10 -28.95 -13.30 -21.27
N GLN A 11 -28.81 -11.98 -21.11
CA GLN A 11 -28.92 -11.00 -22.18
C GLN A 11 -27.58 -10.34 -22.35
N ALA A 12 -27.07 -10.26 -23.56
CA ALA A 12 -25.81 -9.63 -23.85
C ALA A 12 -25.99 -8.36 -24.68
N TYR A 13 -25.46 -7.29 -24.16
CA TYR A 13 -25.42 -6.00 -24.86
C TYR A 13 -24.07 -5.83 -25.55
N PHE A 14 -24.07 -5.38 -26.77
CA PHE A 14 -22.85 -5.11 -27.52
C PHE A 14 -22.82 -3.69 -28.10
N ILE A 15 -21.61 -3.16 -28.29
CA ILE A 15 -21.39 -1.81 -28.77
C ILE A 15 -21.10 -1.81 -30.27
N ASN A 16 -20.19 -2.67 -30.70
CA ASN A 16 -19.78 -2.83 -32.08
C ASN A 16 -19.97 -4.28 -32.52
N GLU A 17 -20.29 -4.51 -33.78
CA GLU A 17 -20.44 -5.85 -34.35
C GLU A 17 -19.09 -6.44 -34.81
N VAL A 18 -18.10 -5.62 -34.96
CA VAL A 18 -16.75 -5.99 -35.40
C VAL A 18 -15.73 -5.54 -34.37
N GLY A 19 -14.83 -6.41 -34.03
CA GLY A 19 -13.75 -6.17 -33.05
C GLY A 19 -12.51 -6.99 -33.38
N SER A 20 -11.76 -7.43 -32.35
CA SER A 20 -10.64 -8.33 -32.55
C SER A 20 -11.07 -9.67 -33.13
N PRO A 21 -10.15 -10.45 -33.70
CA PRO A 21 -10.47 -11.81 -34.18
C PRO A 21 -11.16 -12.69 -33.13
N GLU A 22 -10.71 -12.62 -31.89
CA GLU A 22 -11.28 -13.37 -30.77
C GLU A 22 -12.70 -12.89 -30.44
N PHE A 23 -12.92 -11.57 -30.43
CA PHE A 23 -14.27 -11.00 -30.25
C PHE A 23 -15.18 -11.48 -31.36
N ASN A 24 -14.78 -11.38 -32.62
CA ASN A 24 -15.58 -11.79 -33.76
C ASN A 24 -15.93 -13.27 -33.72
N HIS A 25 -14.97 -14.12 -33.31
CA HIS A 25 -15.21 -15.55 -33.09
C HIS A 25 -16.29 -15.80 -32.02
N GLN A 26 -16.17 -15.16 -30.84
CA GLN A 26 -17.12 -15.30 -29.73
C GLN A 26 -18.49 -14.70 -30.06
N PHE A 27 -18.53 -13.59 -30.78
CA PHE A 27 -19.76 -12.95 -31.22
C PHE A 27 -20.55 -13.82 -32.21
N ASN A 28 -19.86 -14.43 -33.17
CA ASN A 28 -20.47 -15.38 -34.11
C ASN A 28 -20.94 -16.66 -33.41
N TYR A 29 -20.16 -17.13 -32.43
CA TYR A 29 -20.60 -18.29 -31.62
C TYR A 29 -21.84 -17.93 -30.78
N ALA A 30 -21.92 -16.72 -30.20
CA ALA A 30 -23.10 -16.28 -29.47
C ALA A 30 -24.36 -16.23 -30.36
N LYS A 31 -24.23 -15.75 -31.61
CA LYS A 31 -25.31 -15.77 -32.59
C LYS A 31 -25.75 -17.21 -32.92
N LYS A 32 -24.79 -18.12 -33.10
CA LYS A 32 -25.06 -19.54 -33.44
C LYS A 32 -25.81 -20.30 -32.36
N ILE A 33 -25.62 -19.95 -31.08
CA ILE A 33 -26.33 -20.56 -29.95
C ILE A 33 -27.59 -19.74 -29.55
N GLU A 34 -28.02 -18.81 -30.38
CA GLU A 34 -29.23 -18.01 -30.19
C GLU A 34 -29.23 -17.23 -28.86
N LEU A 35 -28.05 -16.77 -28.42
CA LEU A 35 -27.97 -15.86 -27.25
C LEU A 35 -28.72 -14.58 -27.55
N ASN A 36 -29.54 -14.11 -26.62
CA ASN A 36 -30.21 -12.81 -26.75
C ASN A 36 -29.17 -11.68 -26.82
N LEU A 37 -28.95 -11.12 -28.01
CA LEU A 37 -27.97 -10.12 -28.33
C LEU A 37 -28.67 -8.81 -28.72
N GLU A 38 -28.34 -7.72 -28.01
CA GLU A 38 -28.92 -6.42 -28.26
C GLU A 38 -27.83 -5.36 -28.45
N LYS A 39 -27.93 -4.58 -29.52
CA LYS A 39 -26.99 -3.47 -29.74
C LYS A 39 -27.36 -2.30 -28.88
N ILE A 40 -26.35 -1.73 -28.20
CA ILE A 40 -26.55 -0.50 -27.40
C ILE A 40 -26.86 0.66 -28.30
N ASP A 41 -28.08 1.23 -28.15
CA ASP A 41 -28.44 2.49 -28.71
C ASP A 41 -28.01 3.62 -27.78
N PHE A 42 -26.98 4.36 -28.19
CA PHE A 42 -26.45 5.47 -27.41
C PHE A 42 -27.33 6.72 -27.41
N ASP A 43 -28.23 6.83 -28.36
CA ASP A 43 -29.18 7.94 -28.42
C ASP A 43 -30.37 7.71 -27.50
N ASN A 44 -30.66 6.44 -27.17
CA ASN A 44 -31.74 6.05 -26.29
C ASN A 44 -31.30 5.09 -25.15
N LEU A 45 -30.24 5.45 -24.43
CA LEU A 45 -29.72 4.61 -23.32
C LEU A 45 -30.74 4.32 -22.22
N LYS A 46 -31.74 5.17 -22.02
CA LYS A 46 -32.79 4.98 -21.00
C LYS A 46 -33.75 3.84 -21.31
N SER A 47 -33.85 3.40 -22.57
CA SER A 47 -34.70 2.27 -22.97
C SER A 47 -34.08 0.90 -22.63
N ILE A 48 -32.82 0.87 -22.24
CA ILE A 48 -32.12 -0.38 -21.90
C ILE A 48 -32.55 -0.85 -20.53
N GLU A 49 -33.18 -2.00 -20.46
CA GLU A 49 -33.59 -2.65 -19.22
C GLU A 49 -32.53 -3.64 -18.75
N PHE A 50 -31.73 -3.22 -17.78
CA PHE A 50 -30.81 -4.12 -17.11
C PHE A 50 -31.51 -4.87 -15.97
N SER A 51 -31.58 -6.18 -16.05
CA SER A 51 -32.14 -7.04 -14.99
C SER A 51 -31.06 -7.85 -14.30
N GLY A 52 -31.26 -8.17 -13.02
CA GLY A 52 -30.36 -9.06 -12.28
C GLY A 52 -28.97 -8.50 -12.01
N VAL A 53 -27.96 -9.32 -12.24
CA VAL A 53 -26.53 -9.00 -12.04
C VAL A 53 -25.94 -8.49 -13.37
N ILE A 54 -25.24 -7.38 -13.33
CA ILE A 54 -24.57 -6.81 -14.49
C ILE A 54 -23.13 -7.33 -14.53
N ILE A 55 -22.71 -7.84 -15.69
CA ILE A 55 -21.31 -8.23 -15.94
C ILE A 55 -20.70 -7.17 -16.85
N ASP A 56 -19.76 -6.42 -16.29
CA ASP A 56 -19.03 -5.36 -16.99
C ASP A 56 -17.84 -5.96 -17.75
N CYS A 57 -17.88 -5.84 -19.08
CA CYS A 57 -16.84 -6.27 -20.01
C CYS A 57 -16.60 -5.21 -21.10
N ILE A 58 -16.83 -3.91 -20.83
CA ILE A 58 -16.74 -2.87 -21.86
C ILE A 58 -15.27 -2.57 -22.19
N PHE A 59 -14.45 -2.39 -21.16
CA PHE A 59 -13.01 -2.14 -21.29
C PHE A 59 -12.22 -3.03 -20.32
N GLY A 60 -11.08 -3.51 -20.75
CA GLY A 60 -10.12 -4.26 -19.96
C GLY A 60 -8.81 -3.51 -19.78
N ILE A 61 -7.70 -4.26 -19.62
CA ILE A 61 -6.34 -3.73 -19.35
C ILE A 61 -5.80 -2.78 -20.43
N GLY A 62 -6.32 -2.80 -21.64
CA GLY A 62 -5.88 -1.93 -22.73
C GLY A 62 -6.32 -0.46 -22.60
N LEU A 63 -7.05 -0.12 -21.55
CA LEU A 63 -7.51 1.25 -21.32
C LEU A 63 -6.36 2.13 -20.81
N ASN A 64 -5.94 3.10 -21.62
CA ASN A 64 -4.82 4.02 -21.32
C ASN A 64 -5.19 5.50 -21.40
N ARG A 65 -6.48 5.80 -21.55
CA ARG A 65 -7.02 7.16 -21.70
C ARG A 65 -8.35 7.32 -20.98
N GLU A 66 -8.66 8.55 -20.62
CA GLU A 66 -9.94 8.89 -20.01
C GLU A 66 -11.14 8.54 -20.89
N ILE A 67 -12.19 8.05 -20.26
CA ILE A 67 -13.44 7.75 -20.94
C ILE A 67 -14.25 9.03 -21.11
N LYS A 68 -14.72 9.29 -22.33
CA LYS A 68 -15.49 10.49 -22.71
C LYS A 68 -16.71 10.11 -23.56
N GLY A 69 -17.59 11.08 -23.77
CA GLY A 69 -18.71 10.97 -24.71
C GLY A 69 -19.70 9.85 -24.35
N LYS A 70 -20.07 9.06 -25.35
CA LYS A 70 -21.08 8.01 -25.23
C LYS A 70 -20.76 6.93 -24.20
N TYR A 71 -19.52 6.55 -24.08
CA TYR A 71 -19.08 5.54 -23.09
C TYR A 71 -19.19 6.06 -21.67
N LEU A 72 -18.89 7.34 -21.44
CA LEU A 72 -19.08 7.96 -20.13
C LEU A 72 -20.56 7.98 -19.73
N LYS A 73 -21.46 8.27 -20.67
CA LYS A 73 -22.91 8.21 -20.43
C LYS A 73 -23.36 6.81 -20.04
N LEU A 74 -22.85 5.78 -20.71
CA LEU A 74 -23.17 4.38 -20.40
C LEU A 74 -22.67 3.97 -19.00
N ILE A 75 -21.44 4.31 -18.65
CA ILE A 75 -20.89 4.03 -17.32
C ILE A 75 -21.72 4.69 -16.22
N ASN A 76 -22.07 5.96 -16.40
CA ASN A 76 -22.89 6.70 -15.44
C ASN A 76 -24.30 6.09 -15.32
N LEU A 77 -24.89 5.66 -16.42
CA LEU A 77 -26.18 4.93 -16.40
C LEU A 77 -26.05 3.64 -15.58
N VAL A 78 -25.08 2.79 -15.90
CA VAL A 78 -24.88 1.50 -15.21
C VAL A 78 -24.68 1.71 -13.70
N ASN A 79 -23.88 2.68 -13.30
CA ASN A 79 -23.69 3.02 -11.88
C ASN A 79 -24.97 3.50 -11.20
N SER A 80 -25.85 4.22 -11.93
CA SER A 80 -27.12 4.74 -11.41
C SER A 80 -28.17 3.68 -11.13
N LEU A 81 -28.07 2.51 -11.75
CA LEU A 81 -29.04 1.40 -11.62
C LEU A 81 -29.02 0.71 -10.25
N LYS A 82 -27.97 0.93 -9.43
CA LYS A 82 -27.80 0.31 -8.10
C LYS A 82 -27.96 -1.23 -8.12
N LYS A 83 -27.58 -1.84 -9.22
CA LYS A 83 -27.54 -3.32 -9.39
C LYS A 83 -26.19 -3.86 -8.92
N LYS A 84 -26.15 -5.17 -8.65
CA LYS A 84 -24.88 -5.85 -8.39
C LYS A 84 -24.07 -5.91 -9.69
N ILE A 85 -22.82 -5.41 -9.64
CA ILE A 85 -21.93 -5.36 -10.79
C ILE A 85 -20.70 -6.22 -10.54
N ILE A 86 -20.38 -7.06 -11.52
CA ILE A 86 -19.16 -7.86 -11.55
C ILE A 86 -18.35 -7.42 -12.77
N SER A 87 -17.17 -6.86 -12.56
CA SER A 87 -16.27 -6.50 -13.65
C SER A 87 -15.29 -7.61 -13.98
N ILE A 88 -15.06 -7.84 -15.26
CA ILE A 88 -14.10 -8.82 -15.74
C ILE A 88 -12.76 -8.11 -16.02
N ASP A 89 -11.71 -8.62 -15.42
CA ASP A 89 -10.34 -8.18 -15.45
C ASP A 89 -10.10 -6.81 -14.77
N THR A 90 -10.66 -5.73 -15.28
CA THR A 90 -10.65 -4.40 -14.64
C THR A 90 -12.03 -3.76 -14.75
N PRO A 91 -12.48 -2.98 -13.74
CA PRO A 91 -13.69 -2.17 -13.92
C PRO A 91 -13.52 -1.19 -15.07
N SER A 92 -14.51 -1.14 -15.96
CA SER A 92 -14.44 -0.26 -17.11
C SER A 92 -14.30 1.21 -16.69
N GLY A 93 -13.22 1.84 -17.11
CA GLY A 93 -12.81 3.19 -16.71
C GLY A 93 -11.59 3.23 -15.80
N ILE A 94 -11.15 2.09 -15.27
CA ILE A 94 -9.90 1.98 -14.50
C ILE A 94 -8.82 1.40 -15.40
N SER A 95 -7.69 2.10 -15.54
CA SER A 95 -6.49 1.56 -16.18
C SER A 95 -5.80 0.56 -15.26
N ALA A 96 -5.09 -0.42 -15.80
CA ALA A 96 -4.30 -1.36 -15.01
C ALA A 96 -3.10 -0.71 -14.31
N ASP A 97 -2.49 0.31 -14.94
CA ASP A 97 -1.16 0.79 -14.58
C ASP A 97 -1.13 2.24 -14.07
N THR A 98 -2.10 3.08 -14.48
CA THR A 98 -2.07 4.51 -14.21
C THR A 98 -3.42 5.02 -13.70
N TYR A 99 -3.38 6.10 -12.91
CA TYR A 99 -4.59 6.80 -12.51
C TYR A 99 -5.26 7.51 -13.70
N LEU A 100 -6.57 7.35 -13.84
CA LEU A 100 -7.42 8.08 -14.76
C LEU A 100 -8.50 8.83 -13.97
N SER A 101 -8.67 10.11 -14.24
CA SER A 101 -9.62 10.97 -13.50
C SER A 101 -11.08 10.78 -13.94
N SER A 102 -11.33 10.03 -15.02
CA SER A 102 -12.66 9.81 -15.57
C SER A 102 -13.53 8.88 -14.69
N SER A 103 -14.84 8.98 -14.86
CA SER A 103 -15.77 8.03 -14.24
C SER A 103 -15.49 6.60 -14.70
N HIS A 104 -15.69 5.68 -13.77
CA HIS A 104 -15.50 4.24 -13.97
C HIS A 104 -16.64 3.46 -13.34
N ILE A 105 -16.76 2.20 -13.69
CA ILE A 105 -17.74 1.28 -13.09
C ILE A 105 -17.41 1.07 -11.61
N ILE A 106 -18.43 1.18 -10.75
CA ILE A 106 -18.36 0.86 -9.32
C ILE A 106 -18.70 -0.61 -9.17
N SER A 107 -17.69 -1.43 -8.93
CA SER A 107 -17.84 -2.89 -8.93
C SER A 107 -18.03 -3.46 -7.53
N ASP A 108 -19.02 -4.35 -7.36
CA ASP A 108 -19.15 -5.17 -6.16
C ASP A 108 -18.12 -6.29 -6.13
N LYS A 109 -17.71 -6.77 -7.31
CA LYS A 109 -16.67 -7.79 -7.45
C LYS A 109 -15.92 -7.61 -8.75
N VAL A 110 -14.59 -7.74 -8.68
CA VAL A 110 -13.71 -7.79 -9.84
C VAL A 110 -13.11 -9.19 -9.94
N LEU A 111 -13.26 -9.82 -11.09
CA LEU A 111 -12.62 -11.09 -11.45
C LEU A 111 -11.42 -10.76 -12.32
N THR A 112 -10.26 -10.57 -11.73
CA THR A 112 -9.04 -10.16 -12.44
C THR A 112 -8.19 -11.37 -12.83
N PHE A 113 -7.51 -11.30 -13.95
CA PHE A 113 -6.74 -12.40 -14.48
C PHE A 113 -5.31 -12.40 -13.97
N HIS A 114 -4.88 -13.54 -13.47
CA HIS A 114 -3.54 -13.95 -13.08
C HIS A 114 -2.91 -13.12 -11.96
N VAL A 115 -2.94 -11.78 -12.06
CA VAL A 115 -2.37 -10.86 -11.07
C VAL A 115 -3.28 -9.67 -10.82
N PRO A 116 -3.28 -9.12 -9.60
CA PRO A 116 -3.98 -7.88 -9.31
C PRO A 116 -3.30 -6.71 -10.04
N LYS A 117 -4.09 -5.73 -10.44
CA LYS A 117 -3.57 -4.53 -11.08
C LYS A 117 -3.15 -3.51 -10.01
N LEU A 118 -2.07 -2.75 -10.28
CA LEU A 118 -1.55 -1.76 -9.34
C LEU A 118 -2.63 -0.77 -8.89
N THR A 119 -3.45 -0.32 -9.82
CA THR A 119 -4.48 0.69 -9.58
C THR A 119 -5.57 0.25 -8.63
N PHE A 120 -5.78 -1.05 -8.41
CA PHE A 120 -6.74 -1.55 -7.41
C PHE A 120 -6.37 -1.15 -5.97
N PHE A 121 -5.12 -0.79 -5.73
CA PHE A 121 -4.60 -0.34 -4.44
C PHE A 121 -4.50 1.19 -4.32
N PHE A 122 -4.95 1.93 -5.32
CA PHE A 122 -4.98 3.39 -5.25
C PHE A 122 -6.12 3.87 -4.34
N SER A 123 -5.82 4.88 -3.53
CA SER A 123 -6.81 5.46 -2.61
C SER A 123 -8.07 5.97 -3.31
N GLU A 124 -7.94 6.38 -4.56
CA GLU A 124 -9.03 6.89 -5.39
C GLU A 124 -10.05 5.81 -5.78
N TYR A 125 -9.62 4.55 -5.80
CA TYR A 125 -10.43 3.41 -6.27
C TYR A 125 -10.82 2.42 -5.16
N ILE A 126 -10.18 2.46 -3.99
CA ILE A 126 -10.35 1.43 -2.95
C ILE A 126 -11.81 1.27 -2.49
N ASP A 127 -12.56 2.36 -2.42
CA ASP A 127 -13.99 2.36 -2.07
C ASP A 127 -14.91 2.02 -3.24
N LYS A 128 -14.36 1.94 -4.46
CA LYS A 128 -15.10 1.66 -5.71
C LYS A 128 -14.97 0.21 -6.15
N ILE A 129 -13.99 -0.51 -5.59
CA ILE A 129 -13.71 -1.92 -5.85
C ILE A 129 -13.87 -2.66 -4.53
N LYS A 130 -15.04 -3.28 -4.29
CA LYS A 130 -15.33 -3.89 -2.98
C LYS A 130 -14.57 -5.19 -2.75
N ASN A 131 -14.53 -6.07 -3.76
CA ASN A 131 -13.89 -7.37 -3.69
C ASN A 131 -13.10 -7.66 -4.97
N VAL A 132 -11.88 -8.14 -4.82
CA VAL A 132 -11.05 -8.60 -5.94
C VAL A 132 -10.77 -10.09 -5.78
N GLU A 133 -11.08 -10.85 -6.80
CA GLU A 133 -10.73 -12.27 -6.91
C GLU A 133 -9.77 -12.45 -8.08
N ILE A 134 -8.64 -13.07 -7.81
CA ILE A 134 -7.61 -13.36 -8.82
C ILE A 134 -7.89 -14.73 -9.40
N LEU A 135 -8.13 -14.78 -10.70
CA LEU A 135 -8.36 -16.01 -11.44
C LEU A 135 -7.07 -16.46 -12.11
N ASP A 136 -6.63 -17.65 -11.82
CA ASP A 136 -5.54 -18.28 -12.57
C ASP A 136 -6.05 -18.64 -13.97
N ILE A 137 -5.33 -18.17 -14.98
CA ILE A 137 -5.63 -18.42 -16.40
C ILE A 137 -4.61 -19.36 -17.05
N GLY A 138 -3.81 -20.05 -16.25
CA GLY A 138 -2.86 -21.06 -16.70
C GLY A 138 -1.60 -20.49 -17.35
N LEU A 139 -1.20 -19.27 -17.02
CA LEU A 139 0.10 -18.73 -17.46
C LEU A 139 1.24 -19.39 -16.69
N ASP A 140 2.39 -19.58 -17.38
CA ASP A 140 3.56 -20.17 -16.74
C ASP A 140 4.16 -19.21 -15.69
N ASN A 141 4.08 -19.63 -14.43
CA ASN A 141 4.64 -18.89 -13.30
C ASN A 141 6.16 -18.68 -13.40
N SER A 142 6.89 -19.49 -14.15
CA SER A 142 8.33 -19.35 -14.31
C SER A 142 8.70 -18.16 -15.21
N GLU A 143 7.96 -17.92 -16.27
CA GLU A 143 8.13 -16.75 -17.13
C GLU A 143 7.66 -15.48 -16.42
N TYR A 144 6.51 -15.54 -15.74
CA TYR A 144 5.97 -14.42 -14.98
C TYR A 144 6.94 -13.90 -13.89
N LYS A 145 7.62 -14.80 -13.17
CA LYS A 145 8.63 -14.44 -12.15
C LYS A 145 9.88 -13.74 -12.73
N ARG A 146 10.13 -13.87 -14.03
CA ARG A 146 11.24 -13.16 -14.72
C ARG A 146 10.86 -11.74 -15.14
N MET A 147 9.56 -11.43 -15.17
CA MET A 147 9.10 -10.09 -15.51
C MET A 147 9.30 -9.17 -14.31
N GLU A 148 9.90 -8.02 -14.51
CA GLU A 148 9.94 -6.97 -13.48
C GLU A 148 8.53 -6.43 -13.24
N GLY A 149 7.92 -6.90 -12.16
CA GLY A 149 6.64 -6.37 -11.68
C GLY A 149 6.77 -5.00 -11.05
N VAL A 150 5.66 -4.30 -10.97
CA VAL A 150 5.59 -2.98 -10.31
C VAL A 150 5.82 -3.11 -8.79
N GLY A 151 5.52 -4.27 -8.22
CA GLY A 151 5.64 -4.58 -6.81
C GLY A 151 5.19 -6.00 -6.53
N GLU A 152 5.25 -6.39 -5.29
CA GLU A 152 4.81 -7.69 -4.79
C GLU A 152 3.66 -7.50 -3.80
N LEU A 153 2.56 -8.20 -4.02
CA LEU A 153 1.46 -8.23 -3.05
C LEU A 153 1.84 -9.12 -1.88
N ILE A 154 1.98 -8.53 -0.70
CA ILE A 154 2.29 -9.29 0.52
C ILE A 154 1.08 -10.11 0.93
N ASP A 155 1.17 -11.42 0.78
CA ASP A 155 0.18 -12.39 1.20
C ASP A 155 0.65 -13.22 2.40
N ILE A 156 -0.23 -14.11 2.88
CA ILE A 156 0.08 -15.01 4.00
C ILE A 156 1.27 -15.93 3.71
N ASN A 157 1.50 -16.30 2.44
CA ASN A 157 2.59 -17.20 2.05
C ASN A 157 3.95 -16.52 2.16
N ILE A 158 4.02 -15.22 1.79
CA ILE A 158 5.23 -14.41 1.95
C ILE A 158 5.56 -14.24 3.43
N ILE A 159 4.54 -13.94 4.25
CA ILE A 159 4.70 -13.79 5.69
C ILE A 159 5.15 -15.11 6.34
N ALA A 160 4.49 -16.22 5.97
CA ALA A 160 4.82 -17.55 6.50
C ALA A 160 6.26 -17.98 6.20
N LYS A 161 6.79 -17.64 5.02
CA LYS A 161 8.20 -17.91 4.65
C LYS A 161 9.19 -17.07 5.47
N LYS A 162 8.80 -15.86 5.88
CA LYS A 162 9.64 -14.96 6.68
C LYS A 162 9.52 -15.21 8.19
N TYR A 163 8.38 -15.73 8.63
CA TYR A 163 8.14 -16.02 10.04
C TYR A 163 8.97 -17.23 10.51
N LYS A 164 9.82 -16.99 11.52
CA LYS A 164 10.61 -18.03 12.16
C LYS A 164 10.07 -18.28 13.57
N PRO A 165 9.45 -19.44 13.83
CA PRO A 165 9.01 -19.78 15.18
C PRO A 165 10.17 -19.75 16.16
N ARG A 166 9.93 -19.28 17.38
CA ARG A 166 10.96 -19.27 18.43
C ARG A 166 11.28 -20.69 18.87
N LYS A 167 12.56 -20.97 19.01
CA LYS A 167 13.04 -22.23 19.63
C LYS A 167 12.70 -22.21 21.13
N LYS A 168 12.43 -23.38 21.71
CA LYS A 168 12.14 -23.53 23.17
C LYS A 168 13.24 -23.00 24.06
N THR A 169 14.49 -23.01 23.59
CA THR A 169 15.70 -22.63 24.32
C THR A 169 16.15 -21.19 24.09
N ILE A 170 15.37 -20.40 23.37
CA ILE A 170 15.73 -19.01 23.04
C ILE A 170 15.64 -18.13 24.31
N HIS A 171 16.57 -17.24 24.51
CA HIS A 171 16.53 -16.25 25.58
C HIS A 171 16.27 -14.85 25.02
N LYS A 172 15.96 -13.90 25.90
CA LYS A 172 15.59 -12.52 25.48
C LYS A 172 16.65 -11.82 24.62
N GLY A 173 17.94 -12.08 24.85
CA GLY A 173 19.03 -11.50 24.06
C GLY A 173 19.05 -11.95 22.60
N ASP A 174 18.62 -13.20 22.33
CA ASP A 174 18.55 -13.74 20.97
C ASP A 174 17.43 -13.10 20.14
N CYS A 175 16.40 -12.56 20.83
CA CYS A 175 15.28 -11.87 20.19
C CYS A 175 15.58 -10.41 19.82
N GLY A 176 16.84 -10.00 19.93
CA GLY A 176 17.30 -8.66 19.55
C GLY A 176 17.12 -7.61 20.64
N HIS A 177 17.90 -6.55 20.51
CA HIS A 177 17.88 -5.39 21.39
C HIS A 177 17.64 -4.14 20.55
N ALA A 178 16.51 -3.47 20.80
CA ALA A 178 16.14 -2.24 20.12
C ALA A 178 16.48 -1.01 20.99
N LEU A 179 16.87 0.08 20.32
CA LEU A 179 16.92 1.42 20.92
C LEU A 179 15.71 2.22 20.38
N LEU A 180 15.00 2.91 21.25
CA LEU A 180 13.92 3.79 20.89
C LEU A 180 14.20 5.23 21.34
N PHE A 181 14.44 6.11 20.38
CA PHE A 181 14.58 7.54 20.61
C PHE A 181 13.25 8.23 20.31
N ALA A 182 12.45 8.42 21.35
CA ALA A 182 11.06 8.84 21.23
C ALA A 182 10.57 9.47 22.54
N GLY A 183 9.56 10.31 22.44
CA GLY A 183 8.90 10.96 23.55
C GLY A 183 9.57 12.27 23.98
N SER A 184 8.74 13.22 24.31
CA SER A 184 9.07 14.51 24.90
C SER A 184 7.95 14.94 25.83
N GLU A 185 8.18 15.97 26.63
CA GLU A 185 7.17 16.50 27.55
C GLU A 185 5.84 16.76 26.81
N GLY A 186 4.75 16.26 27.37
CA GLY A 186 3.41 16.28 26.78
C GLY A 186 3.13 15.17 25.73
N LYS A 187 4.13 14.37 25.32
CA LYS A 187 3.98 13.37 24.27
C LYS A 187 4.52 11.97 24.64
N TYR A 188 4.74 11.69 25.91
CA TYR A 188 5.26 10.39 26.38
C TYR A 188 4.36 9.20 25.98
N GLY A 189 3.05 9.41 25.85
CA GLY A 189 2.12 8.35 25.45
C GLY A 189 2.47 7.69 24.12
N ALA A 190 2.92 8.46 23.12
CA ALA A 190 3.31 7.93 21.81
C ALA A 190 4.50 6.97 21.91
N SER A 191 5.52 7.32 22.70
CA SER A 191 6.69 6.47 22.90
C SER A 191 6.37 5.21 23.71
N ILE A 192 5.50 5.29 24.72
CA ILE A 192 5.02 4.13 25.48
C ILE A 192 4.26 3.16 24.59
N LEU A 193 3.36 3.66 23.72
CA LEU A 193 2.65 2.81 22.76
C LEU A 193 3.62 2.13 21.78
N CYS A 194 4.62 2.86 21.30
CA CYS A 194 5.66 2.32 20.42
C CYS A 194 6.45 1.19 21.14
N GLY A 195 6.88 1.41 22.39
CA GLY A 195 7.58 0.41 23.17
C GLY A 195 6.74 -0.84 23.45
N LYS A 196 5.45 -0.67 23.80
CA LYS A 196 4.51 -1.79 23.97
C LYS A 196 4.35 -2.60 22.68
N SER A 197 4.22 -1.93 21.53
CA SER A 197 4.11 -2.60 20.25
C SER A 197 5.38 -3.39 19.91
N LEU A 198 6.54 -2.84 20.21
CA LEU A 198 7.82 -3.48 19.99
C LEU A 198 7.96 -4.78 20.79
N PHE A 199 7.63 -4.79 22.08
CA PHE A 199 7.63 -6.02 22.89
C PHE A 199 6.59 -7.04 22.40
N ARG A 200 5.36 -6.59 22.08
CA ARG A 200 4.30 -7.45 21.52
C ARG A 200 4.66 -8.05 20.17
N SER A 201 5.47 -7.35 19.36
CA SER A 201 6.02 -7.87 18.11
C SER A 201 7.15 -8.86 18.31
N GLY A 202 7.62 -9.03 19.55
CA GLY A 202 8.55 -10.07 19.91
C GLY A 202 9.99 -9.64 20.13
N ALA A 203 10.30 -8.36 20.24
CA ALA A 203 11.63 -7.92 20.64
C ALA A 203 11.97 -8.42 22.05
N GLY A 204 13.22 -8.86 22.25
CA GLY A 204 13.65 -9.40 23.53
C GLY A 204 14.05 -8.32 24.53
N LEU A 205 14.65 -7.25 24.06
CA LEU A 205 15.14 -6.13 24.87
C LEU A 205 14.81 -4.80 24.21
N LEU A 206 14.46 -3.83 25.05
CA LEU A 206 14.20 -2.44 24.63
C LEU A 206 14.92 -1.48 25.58
N THR A 207 15.60 -0.50 24.97
CA THR A 207 16.12 0.65 25.71
C THR A 207 15.53 1.93 25.12
N PHE A 208 15.04 2.80 25.98
CA PHE A 208 14.65 4.15 25.58
C PHE A 208 15.84 5.10 25.73
N LEU A 209 16.04 5.93 24.73
CA LEU A 209 16.86 7.14 24.86
C LEU A 209 15.90 8.31 25.12
N CYS A 210 15.90 8.84 26.34
CA CYS A 210 14.86 9.76 26.81
C CYS A 210 15.39 10.77 27.84
N ASP A 211 14.55 11.76 28.17
CA ASP A 211 14.82 12.66 29.28
C ASP A 211 14.52 12.03 30.64
N GLU A 212 15.04 12.66 31.71
CA GLU A 212 14.88 12.17 33.07
C GLU A 212 13.41 12.01 33.50
N LYS A 213 12.57 13.01 33.16
CA LYS A 213 11.15 13.00 33.51
C LYS A 213 10.40 11.83 32.90
N MET A 214 10.80 11.40 31.71
CA MET A 214 10.14 10.28 31.02
C MET A 214 10.41 8.91 31.66
N LYS A 215 11.54 8.74 32.37
CA LYS A 215 11.92 7.47 32.98
C LYS A 215 10.84 6.92 33.93
N GLU A 216 10.27 7.78 34.76
CA GLU A 216 9.21 7.40 35.67
C GLU A 216 7.98 6.82 34.95
N PHE A 217 7.58 7.45 33.85
CA PHE A 217 6.47 6.97 33.02
C PHE A 217 6.79 5.63 32.33
N ILE A 218 8.05 5.47 31.87
CA ILE A 218 8.48 4.19 31.29
C ILE A 218 8.41 3.10 32.33
N TYR A 219 9.00 3.26 33.51
CA TYR A 219 9.03 2.21 34.53
C TYR A 219 7.65 1.84 35.06
N LYS A 220 6.72 2.80 35.13
CA LYS A 220 5.32 2.52 35.48
C LYS A 220 4.55 1.76 34.39
N SER A 221 4.89 1.99 33.12
CA SER A 221 4.11 1.47 31.98
C SER A 221 4.74 0.26 31.32
N LEU A 222 6.07 0.10 31.42
CA LEU A 222 6.91 -0.90 30.75
C LEU A 222 8.11 -1.22 31.66
N PRO A 223 7.90 -1.90 32.79
CA PRO A 223 8.97 -2.18 33.76
C PRO A 223 10.12 -3.03 33.18
N GLU A 224 9.87 -3.75 32.07
CA GLU A 224 10.89 -4.55 31.38
C GLU A 224 11.86 -3.70 30.53
N ALA A 225 11.51 -2.44 30.25
CA ALA A 225 12.34 -1.57 29.43
C ALA A 225 13.48 -0.94 30.23
N MET A 226 14.59 -0.73 29.57
CA MET A 226 15.72 0.02 30.08
C MET A 226 15.68 1.45 29.58
N THR A 227 16.40 2.34 30.24
CA THR A 227 16.50 3.75 29.85
C THR A 227 17.94 4.21 29.77
N TYR A 228 18.23 5.13 28.85
CA TYR A 228 19.43 5.95 28.82
C TYR A 228 19.04 7.42 28.68
N ASP A 229 19.84 8.28 29.28
CA ASP A 229 19.67 9.72 29.15
C ASP A 229 20.01 10.20 27.74
N ILE A 230 19.21 11.15 27.25
CA ILE A 230 19.55 11.91 26.07
C ILE A 230 20.93 12.52 26.25
N ILE A 231 21.79 12.34 25.26
CA ILE A 231 23.19 12.74 25.32
C ILE A 231 23.32 14.24 25.50
N THR A 232 24.09 14.64 26.51
CA THR A 232 24.60 16.01 26.68
C THR A 232 26.04 16.08 26.16
N LYS A 233 26.58 17.30 25.98
CA LYS A 233 27.97 17.51 25.53
C LYS A 233 28.99 16.76 26.37
N ASP A 234 28.67 16.51 27.64
CA ASP A 234 29.56 15.90 28.63
C ASP A 234 29.42 14.34 28.67
N ASN A 235 28.51 13.77 27.90
CA ASN A 235 28.17 12.32 27.97
C ASN A 235 28.47 11.60 26.64
N PHE A 236 29.73 11.62 26.21
CA PHE A 236 30.20 10.95 24.97
C PHE A 236 30.11 9.40 25.00
N SER A 237 29.75 8.81 26.15
CA SER A 237 29.78 7.37 26.35
C SER A 237 28.72 6.56 25.58
N ILE A 238 27.71 7.21 24.98
CA ILE A 238 26.62 6.51 24.29
C ILE A 238 26.97 6.20 22.83
N SER A 239 27.85 6.97 22.16
CA SER A 239 28.20 6.72 20.77
C SER A 239 28.74 5.30 20.56
N SER A 240 29.59 4.83 21.45
CA SER A 240 30.09 3.45 21.44
C SER A 240 29.01 2.40 21.73
N LYS A 241 27.94 2.78 22.43
CA LYS A 241 26.84 1.89 22.80
C LYS A 241 25.76 1.77 21.72
N ILE A 242 25.62 2.79 20.83
CA ILE A 242 24.65 2.75 19.71
C ILE A 242 24.92 1.55 18.81
N LYS A 243 26.17 1.25 18.54
CA LYS A 243 26.60 0.15 17.64
C LYS A 243 26.14 -1.25 18.06
N LYS A 244 25.73 -1.45 19.31
CA LYS A 244 25.22 -2.74 19.79
C LYS A 244 23.75 -3.01 19.47
N TYR A 245 22.96 -1.96 19.17
CA TYR A 245 21.55 -2.12 18.89
C TYR A 245 21.34 -2.56 17.44
N ARG A 246 20.55 -3.61 17.25
CA ARG A 246 20.25 -4.17 15.92
C ARG A 246 19.22 -3.37 15.14
N VAL A 247 18.44 -2.56 15.83
CA VAL A 247 17.44 -1.66 15.24
C VAL A 247 17.28 -0.44 16.14
N ILE A 248 17.09 0.70 15.52
CA ILE A 248 16.82 1.95 16.23
C ILE A 248 15.54 2.56 15.65
N GLY A 249 14.56 2.76 16.52
CA GLY A 249 13.34 3.51 16.19
C GLY A 249 13.48 4.96 16.64
N ILE A 250 13.10 5.91 15.78
CA ILE A 250 13.27 7.34 16.06
C ILE A 250 12.00 8.10 15.67
N GLY A 251 11.47 8.91 16.58
CA GLY A 251 10.55 9.97 16.18
C GLY A 251 9.21 10.08 16.90
N PRO A 252 8.52 9.03 17.32
CA PRO A 252 7.20 9.15 17.93
C PRO A 252 7.20 10.07 19.15
N GLY A 253 6.54 11.25 19.03
CA GLY A 253 6.46 12.23 20.09
C GLY A 253 7.79 12.86 20.53
N LEU A 254 8.82 12.83 19.70
CA LEU A 254 10.21 13.20 20.04
C LEU A 254 10.40 14.71 20.23
N GLY A 255 9.64 15.53 19.51
CA GLY A 255 9.87 16.96 19.43
C GLY A 255 11.02 17.34 18.50
N MET A 256 11.35 18.62 18.45
CA MET A 256 12.34 19.18 17.51
C MET A 256 13.28 20.19 18.17
N SER A 257 13.61 20.02 19.45
CA SER A 257 14.57 20.88 20.12
C SER A 257 15.98 20.70 19.55
N LYS A 258 16.85 21.70 19.74
CA LYS A 258 18.24 21.62 19.28
C LYS A 258 18.94 20.35 19.78
N ARG A 259 18.73 20.01 21.05
CA ARG A 259 19.30 18.82 21.69
C ARG A 259 18.80 17.53 21.01
N VAL A 260 17.51 17.47 20.65
CA VAL A 260 16.93 16.33 19.92
C VAL A 260 17.57 16.18 18.54
N ILE A 261 17.72 17.29 17.80
CA ILE A 261 18.32 17.29 16.46
C ILE A 261 19.79 16.85 16.52
N GLU A 262 20.56 17.31 17.51
CA GLU A 262 21.95 16.90 17.70
C GLU A 262 22.06 15.40 17.98
N ASN A 263 21.21 14.86 18.87
CA ASN A 263 21.16 13.42 19.15
C ASN A 263 20.72 12.59 17.92
N PHE A 264 19.75 13.10 17.15
CA PHE A 264 19.33 12.47 15.91
C PHE A 264 20.50 12.34 14.92
N LYS A 265 21.23 13.45 14.68
CA LYS A 265 22.42 13.47 13.82
C LYS A 265 23.50 12.50 14.29
N MET A 266 23.74 12.45 15.57
CA MET A 266 24.71 11.53 16.15
C MET A 266 24.28 10.07 15.97
N ILE A 267 23.00 9.73 16.21
CA ILE A 267 22.50 8.37 16.01
C ILE A 267 22.71 7.93 14.56
N LEU A 268 22.40 8.79 13.58
CA LEU A 268 22.61 8.47 12.17
C LEU A 268 24.07 8.23 11.81
N ASN A 269 24.99 9.02 12.40
CA ASN A 269 26.42 8.89 12.13
C ASN A 269 27.02 7.61 12.76
N GLU A 270 26.50 7.16 13.90
CA GLU A 270 27.06 6.05 14.68
C GLU A 270 26.33 4.72 14.44
N SER A 271 25.16 4.74 13.82
CA SER A 271 24.41 3.52 13.56
C SER A 271 25.01 2.68 12.43
N ASN A 272 25.30 1.42 12.72
CA ASN A 272 25.76 0.43 11.74
C ASN A 272 24.58 -0.37 11.13
N TYR A 273 23.37 -0.18 11.64
CA TYR A 273 22.19 -0.95 11.27
C TYR A 273 21.08 -0.02 10.78
N PRO A 274 20.14 -0.54 9.98
CA PRO A 274 18.99 0.22 9.54
C PRO A 274 18.24 0.89 10.69
N VAL A 275 17.73 2.09 10.45
CA VAL A 275 16.89 2.83 11.40
C VAL A 275 15.45 2.89 10.89
N VAL A 276 14.50 2.93 11.81
CA VAL A 276 13.08 3.22 11.50
C VAL A 276 12.78 4.63 11.94
N VAL A 277 12.42 5.50 11.01
CA VAL A 277 12.16 6.92 11.28
C VAL A 277 10.71 7.26 11.00
N ASP A 278 10.05 7.83 12.03
CA ASP A 278 8.64 8.20 12.00
C ASP A 278 8.44 9.61 12.56
N ALA A 279 7.27 10.18 12.34
CA ALA A 279 6.77 11.40 13.01
C ALA A 279 7.80 12.56 13.06
N ASP A 280 8.18 13.02 14.28
CA ASP A 280 9.11 14.13 14.46
C ASP A 280 10.50 13.83 13.87
N GLY A 281 10.93 12.57 13.78
CA GLY A 281 12.14 12.17 13.07
C GLY A 281 12.06 12.49 11.57
N LEU A 282 10.92 12.25 10.92
CA LEU A 282 10.68 12.62 9.52
C LEU A 282 10.62 14.15 9.36
N ASN A 283 10.07 14.87 10.34
CA ASN A 283 10.07 16.33 10.34
C ASN A 283 11.50 16.90 10.40
N ILE A 284 12.40 16.26 11.15
CA ILE A 284 13.83 16.64 11.19
C ILE A 284 14.48 16.39 9.83
N LEU A 285 14.29 15.22 9.24
CA LEU A 285 14.79 14.90 7.89
C LEU A 285 14.28 15.90 6.84
N SER A 286 13.01 16.29 6.93
CA SER A 286 12.42 17.21 5.95
C SER A 286 13.03 18.62 6.00
N LYS A 287 13.50 19.07 7.19
CA LYS A 287 14.16 20.37 7.38
C LYS A 287 15.63 20.41 6.94
N ASP A 288 16.32 19.28 7.04
CA ASP A 288 17.73 19.16 6.63
C ASP A 288 17.86 17.92 5.72
N LYS A 289 17.68 18.15 4.42
CA LYS A 289 17.69 17.07 3.42
C LYS A 289 19.03 16.33 3.31
N ASN A 290 20.14 16.93 3.76
CA ASN A 290 21.44 16.26 3.77
C ASN A 290 21.46 15.07 4.74
N LEU A 291 20.53 15.03 5.71
CA LEU A 291 20.40 13.90 6.63
C LEU A 291 19.90 12.60 5.98
N PHE A 292 19.24 12.69 4.82
CA PHE A 292 18.87 11.49 4.06
C PHE A 292 20.10 10.71 3.58
N GLU A 293 21.19 11.41 3.23
CA GLU A 293 22.45 10.78 2.79
C GLU A 293 23.17 10.04 3.94
N LYS A 294 22.80 10.38 5.19
CA LYS A 294 23.35 9.75 6.41
C LYS A 294 22.52 8.57 6.90
N LEU A 295 21.36 8.32 6.30
CA LEU A 295 20.56 7.15 6.65
C LEU A 295 21.33 5.87 6.30
N PRO A 296 21.47 4.92 7.24
CA PRO A 296 21.98 3.61 6.89
C PRO A 296 21.15 2.95 5.79
N LYS A 297 21.78 2.15 4.94
CA LYS A 297 21.07 1.40 3.92
C LYS A 297 19.96 0.57 4.54
N GLU A 298 18.87 0.35 3.78
CA GLU A 298 17.68 -0.40 4.22
C GLU A 298 16.91 0.23 5.39
N SER A 299 17.17 1.52 5.71
CA SER A 299 16.37 2.25 6.68
C SER A 299 14.91 2.38 6.21
N ILE A 300 13.98 2.37 7.17
CA ILE A 300 12.55 2.42 6.90
C ILE A 300 12.01 3.78 7.33
N LEU A 301 11.32 4.45 6.42
CA LEU A 301 10.59 5.67 6.70
C LEU A 301 9.08 5.39 6.66
N THR A 302 8.33 5.88 7.65
CA THR A 302 6.89 5.61 7.79
C THR A 302 6.04 6.87 7.69
N PRO A 303 6.18 7.69 6.63
CA PRO A 303 5.49 8.96 6.54
C PRO A 303 3.99 8.78 6.26
N HIS A 304 3.14 9.48 7.00
CA HIS A 304 1.80 9.78 6.51
C HIS A 304 1.86 10.78 5.35
N ILE A 305 0.73 11.01 4.66
CA ILE A 305 0.69 11.84 3.44
C ILE A 305 1.29 13.24 3.65
N GLY A 306 0.98 13.89 4.78
CA GLY A 306 1.49 15.23 5.08
C GLY A 306 3.00 15.26 5.32
N GLU A 307 3.56 14.28 6.01
CA GLU A 307 5.00 14.12 6.22
C GLU A 307 5.71 13.82 4.91
N PHE A 308 5.15 12.93 4.10
CA PHE A 308 5.72 12.59 2.80
C PHE A 308 5.82 13.83 1.89
N LYS A 309 4.75 14.63 1.79
CA LYS A 309 4.76 15.87 1.00
C LYS A 309 5.83 16.86 1.43
N ARG A 310 6.17 16.94 2.72
CA ARG A 310 7.19 17.89 3.23
C ARG A 310 8.59 17.64 2.66
N PHE A 311 8.98 16.41 2.46
CA PHE A 311 10.31 16.08 1.92
C PHE A 311 10.32 15.64 0.47
N ALA A 312 9.25 15.00 -0.02
CA ALA A 312 9.14 14.48 -1.37
C ALA A 312 8.63 15.51 -2.38
N GLY A 313 7.83 16.47 -1.93
CA GLY A 313 7.08 17.41 -2.77
C GLY A 313 5.61 17.00 -2.93
N ASN A 314 4.85 17.85 -3.61
CA ASN A 314 3.43 17.64 -3.85
C ASN A 314 3.19 16.56 -4.90
N PHE A 315 2.05 15.91 -4.81
CA PHE A 315 1.50 14.97 -5.77
C PHE A 315 -0.03 15.10 -5.73
N GLU A 316 -0.69 14.79 -6.84
CA GLU A 316 -2.14 14.94 -7.00
C GLU A 316 -2.87 13.61 -6.83
N ASN A 317 -2.22 12.49 -7.16
CA ASN A 317 -2.83 11.16 -7.17
C ASN A 317 -1.86 10.07 -6.69
N SER A 318 -2.40 8.86 -6.49
CA SER A 318 -1.63 7.71 -6.02
C SER A 318 -0.52 7.28 -6.97
N ASN A 319 -0.69 7.47 -8.28
CA ASN A 319 0.33 7.15 -9.27
C ASN A 319 1.57 8.03 -9.10
N GLU A 320 1.38 9.35 -9.00
CA GLU A 320 2.48 10.30 -8.76
C GLU A 320 3.17 10.03 -7.41
N LYS A 321 2.38 9.72 -6.37
CA LYS A 321 2.90 9.34 -5.06
C LYS A 321 3.86 8.15 -5.16
N ILE A 322 3.48 7.08 -5.85
CA ILE A 322 4.32 5.88 -5.99
C ILE A 322 5.60 6.19 -6.78
N ILE A 323 5.51 7.00 -7.84
CA ILE A 323 6.69 7.43 -8.61
C ILE A 323 7.65 8.21 -7.71
N LEU A 324 7.15 9.14 -6.89
CA LEU A 324 7.98 9.89 -5.93
C LEU A 324 8.59 8.98 -4.86
N GLN A 325 7.82 8.04 -4.30
CA GLN A 325 8.32 7.07 -3.31
C GLN A 325 9.47 6.25 -3.88
N ARG A 326 9.33 5.71 -5.09
CA ARG A 326 10.37 4.94 -5.77
C ARG A 326 11.62 5.76 -6.06
N ARG A 327 11.42 7.02 -6.52
CA ARG A 327 12.55 7.92 -6.79
C ARG A 327 13.36 8.20 -5.53
N ILE A 328 12.70 8.47 -4.40
CA ILE A 328 13.36 8.74 -3.13
C ILE A 328 14.05 7.48 -2.61
N SER A 329 13.37 6.33 -2.61
CA SER A 329 13.94 5.07 -2.16
C SER A 329 15.14 4.58 -3.01
N LYS A 330 15.21 4.97 -4.30
CA LYS A 330 16.36 4.66 -5.15
C LYS A 330 17.51 5.63 -4.95
N LYS A 331 17.20 6.87 -4.55
CA LYS A 331 18.22 7.92 -4.39
C LYS A 331 19.00 7.78 -3.08
N TYR A 332 18.31 7.40 -2.02
CA TYR A 332 18.84 7.33 -0.66
C TYR A 332 18.78 5.90 -0.10
#